data_d315c95e829be3138e4071cd6bb5718e
#
_entry.id   d315c95e829be3138e4071cd6bb5718e
#
_cell.length_a   1.000
_cell.length_b   1.000
_cell.length_c   1.000
_cell.angle_alpha   90.00
_cell.angle_beta   90.00
_cell.angle_gamma   90.00
#
_symmetry.space_group_name_H-M   'P 1'
#
loop_
_entity.id
_entity.type
_entity.pdbx_description
1 polymer ?
#
loop_
_entity_poly.entity_id
_entity_poly.type
_entity_poly.pdbx_seq_one_letter_code
_entity_poly.pdbx_strand_id
1 'polypeptide(L)'
;MISKRNLNAPDAADLATGYSQVVEVSNATRMAFISGQIPMTKDGIVPETFREQCLLVWRNIEAQLRAADMTLDNLVKVTIFLSDRKYNAENRAVRQEVLGERQPALTVIITGIFDEAWLLEIEAVAMA
;
A
#
# COMPACT_ATOMS: atom_id res chain seq x y z
N MET A 1 -17.70 -16.81 5.76
CA MET A 1 -16.25 -16.74 5.61
C MET A 1 -15.88 -15.81 4.45
N ILE A 2 -14.94 -14.94 4.65
CA ILE A 2 -14.50 -14.01 3.61
C ILE A 2 -13.87 -14.77 2.43
N SER A 3 -14.10 -14.28 1.23
CA SER A 3 -13.51 -14.82 0.00
C SER A 3 -12.98 -13.67 -0.85
N LYS A 4 -11.79 -13.81 -1.40
CA LYS A 4 -11.18 -12.83 -2.30
C LYS A 4 -10.81 -13.48 -3.62
N ARG A 5 -11.11 -12.80 -4.74
CA ARG A 5 -10.66 -13.20 -6.06
C ARG A 5 -9.84 -12.07 -6.69
N ASN A 6 -8.68 -12.43 -7.21
CA ASN A 6 -7.79 -11.49 -7.90
C ASN A 6 -7.99 -11.67 -9.40
N LEU A 7 -8.42 -10.63 -10.09
CA LEU A 7 -8.84 -10.71 -11.47
C LEU A 7 -8.13 -9.64 -12.32
N ASN A 8 -7.93 -9.97 -13.60
CA ASN A 8 -7.43 -9.04 -14.58
C ASN A 8 -8.31 -9.18 -15.83
N ALA A 9 -8.88 -8.07 -16.31
CA ALA A 9 -9.71 -8.10 -17.51
C ALA A 9 -8.84 -8.46 -18.73
N PRO A 10 -9.31 -9.37 -19.61
CA PRO A 10 -8.51 -9.77 -20.77
C PRO A 10 -8.46 -8.70 -21.88
N ASP A 11 -9.38 -7.75 -21.87
CA ASP A 11 -9.52 -6.72 -22.91
C ASP A 11 -9.16 -5.32 -22.44
N ALA A 12 -8.48 -5.19 -21.31
CA ALA A 12 -7.95 -3.91 -20.82
C ALA A 12 -6.43 -3.98 -20.72
N ALA A 13 -5.78 -2.82 -20.66
CA ALA A 13 -4.34 -2.75 -20.48
C ALA A 13 -3.95 -3.44 -19.17
N ASP A 14 -2.93 -4.29 -19.23
CA ASP A 14 -2.45 -5.02 -18.05
C ASP A 14 -0.94 -4.97 -17.97
N LEU A 15 -0.45 -4.05 -17.16
CA LEU A 15 0.98 -3.93 -16.83
C LEU A 15 1.21 -4.37 -15.38
N ALA A 16 0.27 -5.11 -14.80
CA ALA A 16 0.32 -5.49 -13.40
C ALA A 16 1.52 -6.37 -13.08
N THR A 17 2.30 -5.97 -12.09
CA THR A 17 3.40 -6.74 -11.55
C THR A 17 3.34 -6.63 -10.03
N GLY A 18 3.03 -7.74 -9.36
CA GLY A 18 2.90 -7.77 -7.91
C GLY A 18 1.63 -7.09 -7.39
N TYR A 19 0.61 -6.92 -8.24
CA TYR A 19 -0.70 -6.43 -7.84
C TYR A 19 -1.76 -6.93 -8.81
N SER A 20 -3.04 -6.78 -8.44
CA SER A 20 -4.17 -7.17 -9.28
C SER A 20 -4.87 -5.96 -9.84
N GLN A 21 -5.46 -6.09 -11.03
CA GLN A 21 -6.32 -5.04 -11.60
C GLN A 21 -7.63 -4.94 -10.81
N VAL A 22 -8.17 -6.07 -10.37
CA VAL A 22 -9.40 -6.15 -9.59
C VAL A 22 -9.20 -7.09 -8.42
N VAL A 23 -9.63 -6.70 -7.24
CA VAL A 23 -9.81 -7.61 -6.10
C VAL A 23 -11.29 -7.61 -5.76
N GLU A 24 -11.95 -8.74 -5.97
CA GLU A 24 -13.35 -8.91 -5.60
C GLU A 24 -13.42 -9.57 -4.23
N VAL A 25 -14.17 -8.98 -3.33
CA VAL A 25 -14.33 -9.49 -1.96
C VAL A 25 -15.77 -9.84 -1.72
N SER A 26 -16.00 -11.03 -1.16
CA SER A 26 -17.34 -11.53 -0.80
C SER A 26 -17.36 -11.92 0.67
N ASN A 27 -18.51 -11.75 1.31
CA ASN A 27 -18.76 -12.18 2.70
C ASN A 27 -17.86 -11.49 3.74
N ALA A 28 -17.36 -10.30 3.45
CA ALA A 28 -16.67 -9.50 4.45
C ALA A 28 -17.67 -8.94 5.45
N THR A 29 -17.31 -8.97 6.73
CA THR A 29 -18.12 -8.41 7.80
C THR A 29 -17.50 -7.15 8.40
N ARG A 30 -16.21 -6.90 8.12
CA ARG A 30 -15.49 -5.72 8.60
C ARG A 30 -14.72 -5.08 7.46
N MET A 31 -14.70 -3.76 7.45
CA MET A 31 -13.97 -2.98 6.46
C MET A 31 -13.19 -1.88 7.19
N ALA A 32 -11.89 -1.78 6.94
CA ALA A 32 -11.05 -0.77 7.54
C ALA A 32 -10.49 0.16 6.47
N PHE A 33 -10.64 1.45 6.68
CA PHE A 33 -10.06 2.49 5.82
C PHE A 33 -8.86 3.07 6.55
N ILE A 34 -7.67 2.92 5.99
CA ILE A 34 -6.43 3.37 6.58
C ILE A 34 -6.03 4.68 5.91
N SER A 35 -5.97 5.74 6.71
CA SER A 35 -5.54 7.06 6.24
C SER A 35 -4.12 7.00 5.69
N GLY A 36 -3.76 7.99 4.87
CA GLY A 36 -2.41 8.10 4.34
C GLY A 36 -1.38 8.01 5.45
N GLN A 37 -0.54 6.98 5.41
CA GLN A 37 0.55 6.80 6.34
C GLN A 37 1.79 7.47 5.79
N ILE A 38 2.49 8.18 6.66
CA ILE A 38 3.61 9.04 6.31
C ILE A 38 4.92 8.44 6.86
N PRO A 39 6.08 8.84 6.29
CA PRO A 39 7.36 8.26 6.70
C PRO A 39 7.91 8.92 7.97
N MET A 40 7.12 8.84 9.04
CA MET A 40 7.50 9.42 10.33
C MET A 40 7.22 8.42 11.44
N THR A 41 8.16 8.30 12.38
CA THR A 41 7.97 7.47 13.56
C THR A 41 7.02 8.15 14.53
N LYS A 42 6.55 7.40 15.53
CA LYS A 42 5.73 7.94 16.61
C LYS A 42 6.40 9.13 17.31
N ASP A 43 7.75 9.12 17.38
CA ASP A 43 8.52 10.18 18.03
C ASP A 43 8.87 11.34 17.09
N GLY A 44 8.35 11.32 15.85
CA GLY A 44 8.53 12.43 14.91
C GLY A 44 9.79 12.35 14.07
N ILE A 45 10.46 11.21 13.99
CA ILE A 45 11.69 11.03 13.21
C ILE A 45 11.34 10.66 11.78
N VAL A 46 11.92 11.37 10.82
CA VAL A 46 11.79 11.12 9.38
C VAL A 46 13.13 10.63 8.83
N PRO A 47 13.21 9.39 8.30
CA PRO A 47 14.45 8.90 7.69
C PRO A 47 14.86 9.73 6.47
N GLU A 48 16.15 9.68 6.13
CA GLU A 48 16.67 10.48 5.01
C GLU A 48 16.48 9.83 3.65
N THR A 49 16.61 8.49 3.56
CA THR A 49 16.58 7.81 2.28
C THR A 49 15.16 7.38 1.92
N PHE A 50 14.89 7.27 0.61
CA PHE A 50 13.59 6.78 0.15
C PHE A 50 13.31 5.38 0.68
N ARG A 51 14.31 4.47 0.60
CA ARG A 51 14.11 3.09 1.05
C ARG A 51 13.70 3.04 2.53
N GLU A 52 14.39 3.78 3.37
CA GLU A 52 14.06 3.80 4.81
C GLU A 52 12.67 4.40 5.06
N GLN A 53 12.33 5.47 4.34
CA GLN A 53 11.00 6.07 4.43
C GLN A 53 9.93 5.08 3.98
N CYS A 54 10.16 4.38 2.86
CA CYS A 54 9.20 3.43 2.30
C CYS A 54 8.96 2.26 3.25
N LEU A 55 10.02 1.68 3.81
CA LEU A 55 9.89 0.61 4.80
C LEU A 55 9.12 1.08 6.03
N LEU A 56 9.38 2.31 6.49
CA LEU A 56 8.68 2.87 7.64
C LEU A 56 7.20 3.08 7.37
N VAL A 57 6.84 3.58 6.19
CA VAL A 57 5.44 3.76 5.81
C VAL A 57 4.71 2.41 5.82
N TRP A 58 5.34 1.35 5.28
CA TRP A 58 4.74 0.02 5.32
C TRP A 58 4.60 -0.50 6.76
N ARG A 59 5.58 -0.25 7.63
CA ARG A 59 5.44 -0.61 9.06
C ARG A 59 4.30 0.16 9.71
N ASN A 60 4.08 1.42 9.32
CA ASN A 60 2.96 2.19 9.83
C ASN A 60 1.63 1.62 9.33
N ILE A 61 1.55 1.19 8.07
CA ILE A 61 0.36 0.48 7.55
C ILE A 61 0.09 -0.77 8.39
N GLU A 62 1.11 -1.59 8.64
CA GLU A 62 0.94 -2.80 9.45
C GLU A 62 0.47 -2.48 10.87
N ALA A 63 0.98 -1.40 11.48
CA ALA A 63 0.57 -0.97 12.80
C ALA A 63 -0.92 -0.60 12.83
N GLN A 64 -1.40 0.11 11.79
CA GLN A 64 -2.81 0.47 11.70
C GLN A 64 -3.70 -0.77 11.48
N LEU A 65 -3.22 -1.71 10.67
CA LEU A 65 -3.92 -2.99 10.49
C LEU A 65 -4.05 -3.73 11.82
N ARG A 66 -2.98 -3.82 12.60
CA ARG A 66 -3.01 -4.47 13.92
C ARG A 66 -4.01 -3.79 14.86
N ALA A 67 -4.15 -2.48 14.79
CA ALA A 67 -5.13 -1.77 15.59
C ALA A 67 -6.57 -2.20 15.27
N ALA A 68 -6.81 -2.70 14.05
CA ALA A 68 -8.10 -3.22 13.61
C ALA A 68 -8.17 -4.76 13.68
N ASP A 69 -7.21 -5.40 14.34
CA ASP A 69 -7.09 -6.87 14.39
C ASP A 69 -7.01 -7.47 12.98
N MET A 70 -6.23 -6.85 12.11
CA MET A 70 -5.99 -7.27 10.75
C MET A 70 -4.49 -7.37 10.45
N THR A 71 -4.16 -8.00 9.32
CA THR A 71 -2.78 -8.14 8.84
C THR A 71 -2.71 -7.72 7.37
N LEU A 72 -1.51 -7.79 6.78
CA LEU A 72 -1.34 -7.53 5.34
C LEU A 72 -2.20 -8.44 4.47
N ASP A 73 -2.59 -9.62 4.96
CA ASP A 73 -3.48 -10.53 4.23
C ASP A 73 -4.87 -9.92 3.99
N ASN A 74 -5.25 -8.93 4.78
CA ASN A 74 -6.56 -8.30 4.67
C ASN A 74 -6.59 -7.12 3.69
N LEU A 75 -5.44 -6.70 3.17
CA LEU A 75 -5.38 -5.59 2.21
C LEU A 75 -6.12 -5.93 0.93
N VAL A 76 -6.98 -5.02 0.48
CA VAL A 76 -7.71 -5.17 -0.79
C VAL A 76 -7.35 -4.07 -1.78
N LYS A 77 -7.03 -2.86 -1.30
CA LYS A 77 -6.65 -1.74 -2.14
C LYS A 77 -5.54 -0.94 -1.48
N VAL A 78 -4.53 -0.60 -2.28
CA VAL A 78 -3.42 0.25 -1.85
C VAL A 78 -3.28 1.39 -2.83
N THR A 79 -3.14 2.62 -2.34
CA THR A 79 -2.80 3.79 -3.15
C THR A 79 -1.50 4.37 -2.62
N ILE A 80 -0.51 4.47 -3.50
CA ILE A 80 0.82 4.98 -3.18
C ILE A 80 1.01 6.31 -3.89
N PHE A 81 1.39 7.33 -3.13
CA PHE A 81 1.74 8.65 -3.64
C PHE A 81 3.26 8.79 -3.55
N LEU A 82 3.91 9.05 -4.68
CA LEU A 82 5.36 9.26 -4.76
C LEU A 82 5.65 10.71 -5.12
N SER A 83 6.62 11.30 -4.45
CA SER A 83 7.00 12.70 -4.71
C SER A 83 7.75 12.89 -6.03
N ASP A 84 8.29 11.83 -6.62
CA ASP A 84 9.04 11.89 -7.87
C ASP A 84 9.07 10.53 -8.55
N ARG A 85 9.05 10.53 -9.90
CA ARG A 85 9.12 9.29 -10.69
C ARG A 85 10.40 8.49 -10.46
N LYS A 86 11.48 9.17 -10.08
CA LYS A 86 12.77 8.49 -9.84
C LYS A 86 12.70 7.44 -8.73
N TYR A 87 11.70 7.52 -7.86
CA TYR A 87 11.53 6.56 -6.76
C TYR A 87 10.73 5.31 -7.16
N ASN A 88 10.24 5.23 -8.40
CA ASN A 88 9.34 4.15 -8.80
C ASN A 88 9.94 2.76 -8.68
N ALA A 89 11.18 2.57 -9.13
CA ALA A 89 11.83 1.25 -9.08
C ALA A 89 12.04 0.78 -7.65
N GLU A 90 12.52 1.66 -6.78
CA GLU A 90 12.75 1.34 -5.37
C GLU A 90 11.45 1.11 -4.61
N ASN A 91 10.42 1.90 -4.92
CA ASN A 91 9.08 1.69 -4.38
C ASN A 91 8.55 0.29 -4.71
N ARG A 92 8.71 -0.13 -5.96
CA ARG A 92 8.29 -1.48 -6.40
C ARG A 92 9.05 -2.56 -5.65
N ALA A 93 10.37 -2.41 -5.53
CA ALA A 93 11.21 -3.39 -4.86
C ALA A 93 10.81 -3.55 -3.39
N VAL A 94 10.63 -2.45 -2.67
CA VAL A 94 10.20 -2.49 -1.26
C VAL A 94 8.80 -3.08 -1.13
N ARG A 95 7.88 -2.68 -1.99
CA ARG A 95 6.52 -3.24 -1.97
C ARG A 95 6.53 -4.75 -2.13
N GLN A 96 7.34 -5.27 -3.06
CA GLN A 96 7.45 -6.72 -3.26
C GLN A 96 8.07 -7.42 -2.05
N GLU A 97 9.06 -6.81 -1.41
CA GLU A 97 9.64 -7.35 -0.17
C GLU A 97 8.59 -7.45 0.94
N VAL A 98 7.77 -6.40 1.10
CA VAL A 98 6.79 -6.31 2.17
C VAL A 98 5.58 -7.21 1.90
N LEU A 99 5.03 -7.15 0.69
CA LEU A 99 3.79 -7.86 0.37
C LEU A 99 4.00 -9.31 -0.03
N GLY A 100 5.19 -9.66 -0.54
CA GLY A 100 5.45 -11.02 -1.01
C GLY A 100 4.49 -11.39 -2.14
N GLU A 101 3.75 -12.46 -1.98
CA GLU A 101 2.79 -12.95 -2.99
C GLU A 101 1.44 -12.25 -2.95
N ARG A 102 1.22 -11.37 -1.97
CA ARG A 102 -0.04 -10.63 -1.86
C ARG A 102 -0.16 -9.63 -3.00
N GLN A 103 -1.34 -9.59 -3.63
CA GLN A 103 -1.58 -8.77 -4.81
C GLN A 103 -2.86 -7.93 -4.67
N PRO A 104 -2.86 -6.95 -3.76
CA PRO A 104 -4.01 -6.05 -3.68
C PRO A 104 -4.15 -5.23 -4.96
N ALA A 105 -5.32 -4.65 -5.17
CA ALA A 105 -5.48 -3.66 -6.22
C ALA A 105 -4.61 -2.45 -5.88
N LEU A 106 -3.98 -1.85 -6.89
CA LEU A 106 -2.95 -0.84 -6.67
C LEU A 106 -3.10 0.34 -7.62
N THR A 107 -2.86 1.52 -7.11
CA THR A 107 -2.66 2.73 -7.91
C THR A 107 -1.44 3.45 -7.37
N VAL A 108 -0.56 3.90 -8.27
CA VAL A 108 0.61 4.73 -7.91
C VAL A 108 0.46 6.07 -8.61
N ILE A 109 0.59 7.15 -7.85
CA ILE A 109 0.43 8.53 -8.34
C ILE A 109 1.68 9.32 -8.02
N ILE A 110 2.16 10.08 -8.99
CA ILE A 110 3.27 11.02 -8.79
C ILE A 110 2.65 12.37 -8.45
N THR A 111 2.96 12.91 -7.27
CA THR A 111 2.39 14.17 -6.81
C THR A 111 3.24 14.75 -5.67
N GLY A 112 3.00 16.00 -5.32
CA GLY A 112 3.57 16.57 -4.11
C GLY A 112 2.98 15.91 -2.87
N ILE A 113 3.81 15.68 -1.87
CA ILE A 113 3.38 15.19 -0.57
C ILE A 113 3.22 16.40 0.36
N PHE A 114 2.40 16.27 1.39
CA PHE A 114 2.08 17.39 2.26
C PHE A 114 3.32 18.08 2.84
N ASP A 115 4.29 17.30 3.31
CA ASP A 115 5.56 17.82 3.79
C ASP A 115 6.65 17.49 2.76
N GLU A 116 7.48 18.47 2.41
CA GLU A 116 8.51 18.30 1.39
C GLU A 116 9.58 17.26 1.77
N ALA A 117 9.75 16.98 3.07
CA ALA A 117 10.68 15.96 3.53
C ALA A 117 10.13 14.54 3.33
N TRP A 118 8.84 14.40 3.12
CA TRP A 118 8.20 13.11 2.90
C TRP A 118 8.25 12.76 1.41
N LEU A 119 8.87 11.64 1.09
CA LEU A 119 9.06 11.22 -0.30
C LEU A 119 7.92 10.36 -0.81
N LEU A 120 7.05 9.87 0.07
CA LEU A 120 5.88 9.07 -0.28
C LEU A 120 4.85 9.10 0.84
N GLU A 121 3.66 8.63 0.49
CA GLU A 121 2.55 8.40 1.41
C GLU A 121 1.74 7.23 0.90
N ILE A 122 1.18 6.39 1.78
CA ILE A 122 0.39 5.23 1.38
C ILE A 122 -0.91 5.20 2.18
N GLU A 123 -2.04 5.06 1.47
CA GLU A 123 -3.33 4.77 2.06
C GLU A 123 -3.78 3.39 1.64
N ALA A 124 -4.71 2.79 2.36
CA ALA A 124 -5.16 1.43 2.06
C ALA A 124 -6.57 1.16 2.55
N VAL A 125 -7.17 0.12 1.96
CA VAL A 125 -8.45 -0.44 2.41
C VAL A 125 -8.20 -1.92 2.71
N ALA A 126 -8.72 -2.40 3.83
CA ALA A 126 -8.62 -3.79 4.24
C ALA A 126 -9.99 -4.32 4.62
N MET A 127 -10.19 -5.62 4.42
CA MET A 127 -11.46 -6.28 4.73
C MET A 127 -11.23 -7.63 5.40
N ALA A 128 -12.14 -7.97 6.29
CA ALA A 128 -12.14 -9.28 6.94
C ALA A 128 -13.56 -9.82 7.08
#